data_f372749b855aef3e383e17ca9b33c734
#
_entry.id   f372749b855aef3e383e17ca9b33c734
#
_cell.length_a   1.000
_cell.length_b   1.000
_cell.length_c   1.000
_cell.angle_alpha   90.00
_cell.angle_beta   90.00
_cell.angle_gamma   90.00
#
_symmetry.space_group_name_H-M   'P 1'
#
loop_
_entity.id
_entity.type
_entity.pdbx_description
1 polymer ?
#
loop_
_entity_poly.entity_id
_entity_poly.type
_entity_poly.pdbx_seq_one_letter_code
_entity_poly.pdbx_strand_id
1 'polypeptide(L)'
;MSVSVILVSYNTEDLTIRAIECVYASIRNCRFPVDVLVVDNSSRDHSVASIKDKFPNVRLIESSTNLGFGAANNLAVASSDSEYVLLLNTDAFLQPESLTVLEQYMRVNPLVGVVGPTILNADGTVQTAAWNFPSPLQSLFEYSGIGNLFPRIPLIGGYRKWDHDKTQRVPWLIGACILIRRSVFVDIGGFDSAFFMYAEETDLQMRIRRAGYDIHLCADTQVVHLGGGSGTTDSESVRRYFYTSQDLYMRKHYGVAGLVLHRVIFGLCSTARCVVWGALSILKGSSFRSSKAKAELYAFTAKRSLTKWSIK
;
A
#
# COMPACT_ATOMS: atom_id res chain seq x y z
N MET A 1 27.11 1.02 4.81
CA MET A 1 25.72 0.57 4.60
C MET A 1 24.92 0.88 5.83
N SER A 2 23.77 1.52 5.70
CA SER A 2 22.89 1.87 6.82
C SER A 2 21.44 1.81 6.36
N VAL A 3 20.53 1.58 7.30
CA VAL A 3 19.08 1.51 7.04
C VAL A 3 18.37 2.48 7.98
N SER A 4 17.44 3.27 7.46
CA SER A 4 16.46 3.99 8.29
C SER A 4 15.12 3.27 8.19
N VAL A 5 14.59 2.81 9.32
CA VAL A 5 13.24 2.28 9.41
C VAL A 5 12.28 3.43 9.70
N ILE A 6 11.31 3.61 8.83
CA ILE A 6 10.37 4.73 8.86
C ILE A 6 8.95 4.19 9.11
N LEU A 7 8.30 4.69 10.16
CA LEU A 7 6.91 4.43 10.47
C LEU A 7 6.11 5.74 10.44
N VAL A 8 4.90 5.70 9.89
CA VAL A 8 3.95 6.81 9.93
C VAL A 8 2.81 6.42 10.85
N SER A 9 2.70 7.09 12.00
CA SER A 9 1.67 6.84 13.02
C SER A 9 0.53 7.85 12.91
N TYR A 10 -0.71 7.38 12.96
CA TYR A 10 -1.90 8.21 13.06
C TYR A 10 -2.99 7.51 13.84
N ASN A 11 -3.16 7.88 15.12
CA ASN A 11 -4.11 7.27 16.07
C ASN A 11 -3.98 5.74 16.16
N THR A 12 -2.77 5.23 16.30
CA THR A 12 -2.45 3.79 16.33
C THR A 12 -1.43 3.46 17.42
N GLU A 13 -1.59 4.01 18.63
CA GLU A 13 -0.63 3.89 19.73
C GLU A 13 -0.13 2.45 19.91
N ASP A 14 -1.03 1.51 20.24
CA ASP A 14 -0.65 0.12 20.55
C ASP A 14 0.07 -0.58 19.38
N LEU A 15 -0.41 -0.36 18.16
CA LEU A 15 0.19 -0.94 16.95
C LEU A 15 1.57 -0.34 16.70
N THR A 16 1.71 0.98 16.84
CA THR A 16 2.98 1.68 16.65
C THR A 16 4.02 1.20 17.66
N ILE A 17 3.66 1.11 18.94
CA ILE A 17 4.54 0.58 19.99
C ILE A 17 5.01 -0.83 19.65
N ARG A 18 4.08 -1.73 19.31
CA ARG A 18 4.39 -3.11 18.93
C ARG A 18 5.27 -3.18 17.68
N ALA A 19 5.01 -2.36 16.68
CA ALA A 19 5.85 -2.31 15.47
C ALA A 19 7.28 -1.90 15.80
N ILE A 20 7.46 -0.86 16.65
CA ILE A 20 8.79 -0.42 17.10
C ILE A 20 9.51 -1.54 17.89
N GLU A 21 8.82 -2.25 18.77
CA GLU A 21 9.40 -3.42 19.49
C GLU A 21 9.92 -4.48 18.52
N CYS A 22 9.14 -4.83 17.49
CA CYS A 22 9.57 -5.77 16.45
C CYS A 22 10.75 -5.24 15.64
N VAL A 23 10.80 -3.94 15.34
CA VAL A 23 11.95 -3.30 14.69
C VAL A 23 13.20 -3.45 15.56
N TYR A 24 13.13 -3.14 16.85
CA TYR A 24 14.28 -3.31 17.76
C TYR A 24 14.71 -4.77 17.93
N ALA A 25 13.77 -5.71 17.90
CA ALA A 25 14.10 -7.13 17.88
C ALA A 25 14.89 -7.52 16.62
N SER A 26 14.53 -6.96 15.45
CA SER A 26 15.24 -7.20 14.19
C SER A 26 16.60 -6.50 14.15
N ILE A 27 16.73 -5.31 14.74
CA ILE A 27 17.99 -4.56 14.82
C ILE A 27 19.09 -5.35 15.55
N ARG A 28 18.75 -6.14 16.58
CA ARG A 28 19.72 -6.94 17.35
C ARG A 28 20.50 -7.92 16.49
N ASN A 29 19.96 -8.32 15.34
CA ASN A 29 20.60 -9.24 14.40
C ASN A 29 21.36 -8.50 13.27
N CYS A 30 21.29 -7.17 13.22
CA CYS A 30 21.95 -6.38 12.18
C CYS A 30 23.42 -6.14 12.50
N ARG A 31 24.26 -6.21 11.46
CA ARG A 31 25.69 -5.86 11.53
C ARG A 31 25.98 -4.50 10.88
N PHE A 32 24.97 -3.70 10.68
CA PHE A 32 25.01 -2.37 10.07
C PHE A 32 24.20 -1.39 10.92
N PRO A 33 24.48 -0.08 10.86
CA PRO A 33 23.72 0.93 11.57
C PRO A 33 22.27 0.97 11.11
N VAL A 34 21.36 1.06 12.07
CA VAL A 34 19.91 1.22 11.82
C VAL A 34 19.38 2.36 12.68
N ASP A 35 18.75 3.35 12.02
CA ASP A 35 18.00 4.41 12.65
C ASP A 35 16.51 4.10 12.60
N VAL A 36 15.77 4.50 13.64
CA VAL A 36 14.29 4.40 13.67
C VAL A 36 13.70 5.80 13.69
N LEU A 37 12.93 6.12 12.65
CA LEU A 37 12.22 7.38 12.52
C LEU A 37 10.72 7.10 12.59
N VAL A 38 10.01 7.84 13.43
CA VAL A 38 8.55 7.80 13.46
C VAL A 38 8.03 9.19 13.15
N VAL A 39 7.13 9.28 12.17
CA VAL A 39 6.35 10.50 11.94
C VAL A 39 5.00 10.31 12.61
N ASP A 40 4.76 11.07 13.67
CA ASP A 40 3.41 11.24 14.19
C ASP A 40 2.64 12.19 13.30
N ASN A 41 1.64 11.67 12.61
CA ASN A 41 0.89 12.38 11.58
C ASN A 41 -0.32 13.14 12.15
N SER A 42 -0.11 13.86 13.28
CA SER A 42 -1.13 14.59 14.03
C SER A 42 -2.12 13.67 14.76
N SER A 43 -1.60 12.69 15.50
CA SER A 43 -2.41 11.79 16.33
C SER A 43 -3.07 12.55 17.49
N ARG A 44 -4.22 12.05 17.93
CA ARG A 44 -5.00 12.58 19.07
C ARG A 44 -5.03 11.61 20.25
N ASP A 45 -4.45 10.43 20.09
CA ASP A 45 -4.25 9.42 21.13
C ASP A 45 -2.93 9.70 21.91
N HIS A 46 -2.47 8.74 22.70
CA HIS A 46 -1.24 8.87 23.47
C HIS A 46 0.03 8.42 22.71
N SER A 47 -0.03 8.20 21.38
CA SER A 47 1.09 7.72 20.57
C SER A 47 2.39 8.47 20.83
N VAL A 48 2.36 9.82 20.78
CA VAL A 48 3.54 10.67 20.99
C VAL A 48 4.16 10.47 22.37
N ALA A 49 3.33 10.49 23.42
CA ALA A 49 3.80 10.36 24.80
C ALA A 49 4.41 8.96 25.04
N SER A 50 3.73 7.91 24.57
CA SER A 50 4.17 6.52 24.71
C SER A 50 5.46 6.23 23.95
N ILE A 51 5.64 6.81 22.75
CA ILE A 51 6.89 6.65 21.98
C ILE A 51 8.05 7.33 22.71
N LYS A 52 7.87 8.57 23.20
CA LYS A 52 8.92 9.30 23.93
C LYS A 52 9.35 8.61 25.22
N ASP A 53 8.39 8.03 25.95
CA ASP A 53 8.63 7.33 27.19
C ASP A 53 9.35 6.00 26.99
N LYS A 54 8.83 5.14 26.08
CA LYS A 54 9.32 3.77 25.88
C LYS A 54 10.55 3.68 24.97
N PHE A 55 10.71 4.61 24.02
CA PHE A 55 11.75 4.56 23.00
C PHE A 55 12.48 5.89 22.83
N PRO A 56 13.26 6.34 23.82
CA PRO A 56 13.93 7.64 23.79
C PRO A 56 14.95 7.80 22.64
N ASN A 57 15.39 6.72 22.04
CA ASN A 57 16.32 6.71 20.90
C ASN A 57 15.61 6.78 19.55
N VAL A 58 14.28 6.73 19.50
CA VAL A 58 13.51 6.90 18.26
C VAL A 58 13.52 8.40 17.89
N ARG A 59 13.82 8.67 16.63
CA ARG A 59 13.69 10.03 16.10
C ARG A 59 12.22 10.29 15.76
N LEU A 60 11.52 10.96 16.67
CA LEU A 60 10.12 11.31 16.51
C LEU A 60 9.98 12.68 15.82
N ILE A 61 9.23 12.71 14.72
CA ILE A 61 8.85 13.92 13.98
C ILE A 61 7.35 14.12 14.17
N GLU A 62 6.98 15.19 14.86
CA GLU A 62 5.58 15.51 15.13
C GLU A 62 5.05 16.47 14.05
N SER A 63 4.06 16.03 13.29
CA SER A 63 3.38 16.88 12.31
C SER A 63 2.19 17.59 12.94
N SER A 64 2.03 18.87 12.65
CA SER A 64 0.88 19.65 13.12
C SER A 64 -0.44 19.30 12.43
N THR A 65 -0.38 18.60 11.30
CA THR A 65 -1.54 18.19 10.49
C THR A 65 -1.33 16.81 9.93
N ASN A 66 -2.41 16.09 9.61
CA ASN A 66 -2.32 14.83 8.88
C ASN A 66 -1.94 15.09 7.41
N LEU A 67 -0.70 14.77 7.06
CA LEU A 67 -0.11 14.96 5.74
C LEU A 67 -0.54 13.87 4.72
N GLY A 68 -1.16 12.78 5.17
CA GLY A 68 -1.31 11.54 4.43
C GLY A 68 -0.05 10.68 4.47
N PHE A 69 -0.13 9.46 3.91
CA PHE A 69 0.94 8.47 4.03
C PHE A 69 2.22 8.88 3.27
N GLY A 70 2.07 9.24 1.99
CA GLY A 70 3.23 9.53 1.13
C GLY A 70 4.02 10.75 1.59
N ALA A 71 3.34 11.87 1.90
CA ALA A 71 4.03 13.11 2.32
C ALA A 71 4.70 12.97 3.69
N ALA A 72 4.12 12.21 4.62
CA ALA A 72 4.75 11.90 5.90
C ALA A 72 6.03 11.05 5.73
N ASN A 73 6.00 10.04 4.84
CA ASN A 73 7.20 9.29 4.49
C ASN A 73 8.26 10.17 3.82
N ASN A 74 7.89 11.08 2.92
CA ASN A 74 8.83 12.04 2.32
C ASN A 74 9.55 12.87 3.37
N LEU A 75 8.82 13.35 4.39
CA LEU A 75 9.38 14.12 5.50
C LEU A 75 10.42 13.31 6.28
N ALA A 76 10.13 12.04 6.56
CA ALA A 76 11.07 11.15 7.25
C ALA A 76 12.30 10.84 6.40
N VAL A 77 12.11 10.51 5.10
CA VAL A 77 13.24 10.23 4.18
C VAL A 77 14.15 11.44 4.02
N ALA A 78 13.59 12.66 3.97
CA ALA A 78 14.37 13.89 3.91
C ALA A 78 15.23 14.10 5.17
N SER A 79 14.83 13.52 6.30
CA SER A 79 15.58 13.57 7.58
C SER A 79 16.56 12.40 7.75
N SER A 80 16.71 11.52 6.77
CA SER A 80 17.57 10.35 6.79
C SER A 80 18.77 10.51 5.85
N ASP A 81 19.94 10.06 6.28
CA ASP A 81 21.14 9.95 5.46
C ASP A 81 21.54 8.48 5.16
N SER A 82 20.69 7.53 5.53
CA SER A 82 20.92 6.10 5.32
C SER A 82 20.95 5.73 3.82
N GLU A 83 21.65 4.65 3.48
CA GLU A 83 21.72 4.13 2.11
C GLU A 83 20.37 3.54 1.66
N TYR A 84 19.67 2.91 2.60
CA TYR A 84 18.35 2.34 2.38
C TYR A 84 17.31 2.91 3.36
N VAL A 85 16.07 2.98 2.93
CA VAL A 85 14.92 3.33 3.77
C VAL A 85 13.92 2.19 3.74
N LEU A 86 13.56 1.67 4.91
CA LEU A 86 12.48 0.72 5.08
C LEU A 86 11.22 1.48 5.45
N LEU A 87 10.23 1.50 4.57
CA LEU A 87 8.90 2.01 4.89
C LEU A 87 8.09 0.87 5.50
N LEU A 88 7.61 1.07 6.72
CA LEU A 88 6.91 0.05 7.51
C LEU A 88 5.60 0.61 8.07
N ASN A 89 4.49 -0.05 7.77
CA ASN A 89 3.21 0.31 8.38
C ASN A 89 3.23 0.01 9.88
N THR A 90 2.46 0.78 10.67
CA THR A 90 2.35 0.58 12.13
C THR A 90 1.67 -0.74 12.51
N ASP A 91 0.91 -1.35 11.60
CA ASP A 91 0.28 -2.66 11.75
C ASP A 91 1.04 -3.80 11.05
N ALA A 92 2.33 -3.57 10.71
CA ALA A 92 3.25 -4.54 10.14
C ALA A 92 4.38 -4.87 11.13
N PHE A 93 4.63 -6.16 11.35
CA PHE A 93 5.54 -6.65 12.39
C PHE A 93 6.66 -7.48 11.77
N LEU A 94 7.89 -6.95 11.86
CA LEU A 94 9.09 -7.61 11.37
C LEU A 94 9.39 -8.89 12.17
N GLN A 95 9.93 -9.90 11.48
CA GLN A 95 10.61 -11.02 12.13
C GLN A 95 12.06 -10.60 12.49
N PRO A 96 12.69 -11.29 13.44
CA PRO A 96 14.03 -10.91 13.93
C PRO A 96 15.11 -10.78 12.83
N GLU A 97 15.04 -11.58 11.77
CA GLU A 97 16.00 -11.57 10.66
C GLU A 97 15.63 -10.67 9.49
N SER A 98 14.41 -10.09 9.49
CA SER A 98 13.85 -9.41 8.31
C SER A 98 14.75 -8.29 7.77
N LEU A 99 15.26 -7.41 8.63
CA LEU A 99 16.13 -6.31 8.20
C LEU A 99 17.42 -6.82 7.56
N THR A 100 18.04 -7.84 8.17
CA THR A 100 19.31 -8.42 7.69
C THR A 100 19.12 -9.07 6.32
N VAL A 101 18.04 -9.84 6.14
CA VAL A 101 17.76 -10.52 4.87
C VAL A 101 17.48 -9.51 3.77
N LEU A 102 16.62 -8.52 4.02
CA LEU A 102 16.27 -7.52 3.02
C LEU A 102 17.47 -6.63 2.64
N GLU A 103 18.29 -6.21 3.61
CA GLU A 103 19.52 -5.44 3.33
C GLU A 103 20.50 -6.25 2.49
N GLN A 104 20.77 -7.49 2.90
CA GLN A 104 21.67 -8.38 2.16
C GLN A 104 21.19 -8.58 0.72
N TYR A 105 19.88 -8.75 0.53
CA TYR A 105 19.27 -8.87 -0.80
C TYR A 105 19.52 -7.63 -1.66
N MET A 106 19.28 -6.43 -1.13
CA MET A 106 19.52 -5.17 -1.83
C MET A 106 20.99 -4.97 -2.18
N ARG A 107 21.88 -5.35 -1.28
CA ARG A 107 23.33 -5.20 -1.44
C ARG A 107 23.89 -6.02 -2.61
N VAL A 108 23.41 -7.24 -2.77
CA VAL A 108 23.89 -8.14 -3.86
C VAL A 108 23.15 -7.95 -5.18
N ASN A 109 22.07 -7.16 -5.19
CA ASN A 109 21.27 -6.90 -6.38
C ASN A 109 21.20 -5.38 -6.69
N PRO A 110 22.22 -4.77 -7.31
CA PRO A 110 22.31 -3.31 -7.47
C PRO A 110 21.23 -2.71 -8.36
N LEU A 111 20.61 -3.48 -9.26
CA LEU A 111 19.50 -3.03 -10.11
C LEU A 111 18.13 -3.07 -9.40
N VAL A 112 18.05 -3.66 -8.22
CA VAL A 112 16.82 -3.66 -7.43
C VAL A 112 16.68 -2.33 -6.70
N GLY A 113 15.64 -1.57 -7.04
CA GLY A 113 15.30 -0.31 -6.40
C GLY A 113 14.41 -0.49 -5.17
N VAL A 114 13.56 -1.54 -5.18
CA VAL A 114 12.63 -1.87 -4.10
C VAL A 114 12.61 -3.38 -3.86
N VAL A 115 12.64 -3.79 -2.61
CA VAL A 115 12.37 -5.16 -2.19
C VAL A 115 11.40 -5.19 -1.02
N GLY A 116 10.47 -6.15 -1.01
CA GLY A 116 9.60 -6.41 0.13
C GLY A 116 9.55 -7.89 0.47
N PRO A 117 9.23 -8.25 1.72
CA PRO A 117 9.12 -9.62 2.19
C PRO A 117 7.82 -10.27 1.72
N THR A 118 7.68 -11.59 1.94
CA THR A 118 6.37 -12.22 1.96
C THR A 118 5.55 -11.65 3.12
N ILE A 119 4.32 -11.23 2.83
CA ILE A 119 3.40 -10.70 3.85
C ILE A 119 2.46 -11.80 4.31
N LEU A 120 2.28 -11.92 5.63
CA LEU A 120 1.36 -12.86 6.26
C LEU A 120 0.20 -12.10 6.92
N ASN A 121 -0.98 -12.69 6.88
CA ASN A 121 -2.10 -12.30 7.72
C ASN A 121 -1.85 -12.67 9.19
N ALA A 122 -2.67 -12.18 10.11
CA ALA A 122 -2.58 -12.50 11.54
C ALA A 122 -2.73 -14.00 11.84
N ASP A 123 -3.42 -14.75 10.98
CA ASP A 123 -3.61 -16.20 11.09
C ASP A 123 -2.48 -17.03 10.45
N GLY A 124 -1.42 -16.37 9.96
CA GLY A 124 -0.28 -17.01 9.31
C GLY A 124 -0.49 -17.37 7.83
N THR A 125 -1.66 -17.11 7.27
CA THR A 125 -1.89 -17.31 5.83
C THR A 125 -1.20 -16.21 5.01
N VAL A 126 -0.78 -16.53 3.79
CA VAL A 126 -0.13 -15.56 2.91
C VAL A 126 -1.10 -14.48 2.47
N GLN A 127 -0.74 -13.22 2.73
CA GLN A 127 -1.42 -12.05 2.20
C GLN A 127 -0.87 -11.71 0.82
N THR A 128 -1.74 -11.49 -0.16
CA THR A 128 -1.30 -11.07 -1.49
C THR A 128 -0.63 -9.69 -1.42
N ALA A 129 0.67 -9.65 -1.64
CA ALA A 129 1.48 -8.43 -1.54
C ALA A 129 2.00 -7.92 -2.88
N ALA A 130 2.06 -8.78 -3.91
CA ALA A 130 2.56 -8.44 -5.24
C ALA A 130 1.41 -8.35 -6.26
N TRP A 131 1.43 -7.32 -7.10
CA TRP A 131 0.33 -7.01 -8.04
C TRP A 131 0.85 -6.54 -9.39
N ASN A 132 0.02 -6.64 -10.43
CA ASN A 132 0.26 -5.95 -11.70
C ASN A 132 -0.08 -4.47 -11.57
N PHE A 133 0.64 -3.59 -12.27
CA PHE A 133 0.29 -2.18 -12.29
C PHE A 133 -1.12 -1.96 -12.86
N PRO A 134 -1.95 -1.14 -12.20
CA PRO A 134 -3.26 -0.83 -12.70
C PRO A 134 -3.19 -0.18 -14.08
N SER A 135 -4.10 -0.58 -14.98
CA SER A 135 -4.26 0.01 -16.31
C SER A 135 -5.75 0.05 -16.70
N PRO A 136 -6.16 0.87 -17.67
CA PRO A 136 -7.55 0.86 -18.14
C PRO A 136 -8.02 -0.51 -18.62
N LEU A 137 -7.16 -1.25 -19.33
CA LEU A 137 -7.48 -2.61 -19.79
C LEU A 137 -7.61 -3.60 -18.62
N GLN A 138 -6.75 -3.48 -17.63
CA GLN A 138 -6.79 -4.30 -16.44
C GLN A 138 -8.05 -4.04 -15.62
N SER A 139 -8.49 -2.77 -15.56
CA SER A 139 -9.77 -2.40 -14.94
C SER A 139 -10.95 -3.14 -15.56
N LEU A 140 -10.94 -3.37 -16.88
CA LEU A 140 -11.98 -4.14 -17.54
C LEU A 140 -12.06 -5.57 -17.01
N PHE A 141 -10.93 -6.28 -16.96
CA PHE A 141 -10.90 -7.67 -16.49
C PHE A 141 -11.22 -7.82 -15.02
N GLU A 142 -10.78 -6.86 -14.22
CA GLU A 142 -11.06 -6.84 -12.78
C GLU A 142 -12.53 -6.54 -12.48
N TYR A 143 -13.05 -5.42 -13.00
CA TYR A 143 -14.41 -5.01 -12.69
C TYR A 143 -15.49 -5.83 -13.38
N SER A 144 -15.20 -6.48 -14.51
CA SER A 144 -16.12 -7.46 -15.10
C SER A 144 -16.16 -8.79 -14.35
N GLY A 145 -15.11 -9.10 -13.56
CA GLY A 145 -14.93 -10.40 -12.91
C GLY A 145 -14.31 -11.46 -13.82
N ILE A 146 -14.05 -11.16 -15.09
CA ILE A 146 -13.39 -12.09 -16.03
C ILE A 146 -12.00 -12.49 -15.53
N GLY A 147 -11.28 -11.56 -14.88
CA GLY A 147 -9.97 -11.85 -14.30
C GLY A 147 -9.98 -13.00 -13.30
N ASN A 148 -11.07 -13.19 -12.57
CA ASN A 148 -11.23 -14.30 -11.61
C ASN A 148 -11.42 -15.65 -12.28
N LEU A 149 -11.94 -15.68 -13.50
CA LEU A 149 -12.13 -16.91 -14.28
C LEU A 149 -10.81 -17.39 -14.90
N PHE A 150 -9.90 -16.46 -15.19
CA PHE A 150 -8.62 -16.74 -15.84
C PHE A 150 -7.43 -16.16 -15.07
N PRO A 151 -7.24 -16.51 -13.77
CA PRO A 151 -6.26 -15.84 -12.90
C PRO A 151 -4.80 -16.09 -13.34
N ARG A 152 -4.54 -17.14 -14.12
CA ARG A 152 -3.18 -17.49 -14.58
C ARG A 152 -2.77 -16.81 -15.88
N ILE A 153 -3.70 -16.15 -16.59
CA ILE A 153 -3.37 -15.43 -17.83
C ILE A 153 -2.87 -14.03 -17.47
N PRO A 154 -1.60 -13.69 -17.74
CA PRO A 154 -0.98 -12.43 -17.26
C PRO A 154 -1.74 -11.17 -17.65
N LEU A 155 -2.38 -11.15 -18.83
CA LEU A 155 -3.13 -9.99 -19.32
C LEU A 155 -4.55 -9.90 -18.73
N ILE A 156 -5.17 -11.03 -18.42
CA ILE A 156 -6.58 -11.13 -18.03
C ILE A 156 -6.71 -11.23 -16.51
N GLY A 157 -5.86 -12.02 -15.89
CA GLY A 157 -5.83 -12.25 -14.45
C GLY A 157 -5.26 -11.07 -13.67
N GLY A 158 -5.74 -9.87 -13.91
CA GLY A 158 -5.26 -8.54 -13.47
C GLY A 158 -4.56 -8.47 -12.13
N TYR A 159 -5.13 -9.09 -11.10
CA TYR A 159 -4.48 -9.35 -9.82
C TYR A 159 -3.95 -10.78 -9.81
N ARG A 160 -2.95 -11.05 -10.65
CA ARG A 160 -2.30 -12.34 -10.61
C ARG A 160 -1.76 -12.56 -9.20
N LYS A 161 -2.16 -13.67 -8.59
CA LYS A 161 -1.51 -14.16 -7.37
C LYS A 161 -0.11 -14.61 -7.77
N TRP A 162 0.87 -13.77 -7.48
CA TRP A 162 2.26 -14.12 -7.58
C TRP A 162 2.56 -15.26 -6.60
N ASP A 163 3.48 -16.14 -6.98
CA ASP A 163 3.95 -17.17 -6.07
C ASP A 163 4.79 -16.51 -4.97
N HIS A 164 4.24 -16.44 -3.76
CA HIS A 164 4.89 -15.77 -2.63
C HIS A 164 5.91 -16.66 -1.92
N ASP A 165 6.07 -17.91 -2.37
CA ASP A 165 7.07 -18.85 -1.87
C ASP A 165 8.41 -18.73 -2.63
N LYS A 166 8.50 -17.83 -3.61
CA LYS A 166 9.69 -17.62 -4.43
C LYS A 166 10.10 -16.16 -4.49
N THR A 167 11.39 -15.94 -4.26
CA THR A 167 12.02 -14.65 -4.52
C THR A 167 12.01 -14.37 -6.02
N GLN A 168 11.36 -13.27 -6.42
CA GLN A 168 11.13 -12.97 -7.83
C GLN A 168 10.89 -11.50 -8.11
N ARG A 169 11.15 -11.11 -9.36
CA ARG A 169 10.79 -9.79 -9.87
C ARG A 169 9.26 -9.68 -10.01
N VAL A 170 8.71 -8.57 -9.52
CA VAL A 170 7.26 -8.27 -9.56
C VAL A 170 7.05 -6.85 -10.09
N PRO A 171 5.84 -6.52 -10.59
CA PRO A 171 5.58 -5.15 -11.03
C PRO A 171 5.58 -4.15 -9.88
N TRP A 172 4.83 -4.41 -8.80
CA TRP A 172 4.84 -3.59 -7.59
C TRP A 172 4.40 -4.40 -6.35
N LEU A 173 4.71 -3.88 -5.18
CA LEU A 173 4.41 -4.44 -3.87
C LEU A 173 3.54 -3.48 -3.07
N ILE A 174 2.66 -4.00 -2.21
CA ILE A 174 1.93 -3.17 -1.25
C ILE A 174 2.89 -2.47 -0.30
N GLY A 175 2.54 -1.25 0.12
CA GLY A 175 3.37 -0.39 0.96
C GLY A 175 3.48 -0.82 2.43
N ALA A 176 3.04 -2.03 2.81
CA ALA A 176 3.06 -2.49 4.20
C ALA A 176 4.48 -2.65 4.78
N CYS A 177 5.41 -3.16 3.96
CA CYS A 177 6.84 -3.29 4.30
C CYS A 177 7.66 -3.32 3.01
N ILE A 178 8.36 -2.26 2.69
CA ILE A 178 9.22 -2.15 1.51
C ILE A 178 10.54 -1.46 1.84
N LEU A 179 11.66 -2.11 1.51
CA LEU A 179 13.00 -1.53 1.58
C LEU A 179 13.33 -0.92 0.23
N ILE A 180 13.71 0.36 0.22
CA ILE A 180 13.96 1.16 -0.97
C ILE A 180 15.39 1.67 -0.94
N ARG A 181 16.07 1.65 -2.06
CA ARG A 181 17.35 2.36 -2.24
C ARG A 181 17.09 3.86 -2.16
N ARG A 182 17.61 4.54 -1.11
CA ARG A 182 17.31 5.96 -0.85
C ARG A 182 17.68 6.87 -2.04
N SER A 183 18.82 6.63 -2.70
CA SER A 183 19.19 7.41 -3.89
C SER A 183 18.10 7.33 -4.98
N VAL A 184 17.57 6.15 -5.27
CA VAL A 184 16.48 5.96 -6.23
C VAL A 184 15.23 6.70 -5.80
N PHE A 185 14.87 6.62 -4.50
CA PHE A 185 13.71 7.35 -3.96
C PHE A 185 13.85 8.87 -4.15
N VAL A 186 15.04 9.41 -3.85
CA VAL A 186 15.32 10.86 -3.97
C VAL A 186 15.35 11.29 -5.44
N ASP A 187 16.03 10.53 -6.30
CA ASP A 187 16.19 10.86 -7.73
C ASP A 187 14.85 10.94 -8.48
N ILE A 188 13.87 10.12 -8.08
CA ILE A 188 12.52 10.18 -8.67
C ILE A 188 11.58 11.18 -7.97
N GLY A 189 12.05 11.90 -6.94
CA GLY A 189 11.29 12.91 -6.21
C GLY A 189 10.37 12.36 -5.12
N GLY A 190 10.61 11.13 -4.63
CA GLY A 190 9.82 10.51 -3.55
C GLY A 190 8.36 10.23 -3.92
N PHE A 191 7.49 10.21 -2.92
CA PHE A 191 6.03 10.12 -3.13
C PHE A 191 5.48 11.41 -3.71
N ASP A 192 4.51 11.31 -4.61
CA ASP A 192 3.75 12.46 -5.11
C ASP A 192 2.70 12.87 -4.07
N SER A 193 2.83 14.08 -3.52
CA SER A 193 1.95 14.61 -2.48
C SER A 193 0.49 14.84 -2.92
N ALA A 194 0.21 14.73 -4.21
CA ALA A 194 -1.16 14.74 -4.71
C ALA A 194 -1.97 13.51 -4.26
N PHE A 195 -1.28 12.39 -3.91
CA PHE A 195 -1.90 11.22 -3.31
C PHE A 195 -1.90 11.37 -1.78
N PHE A 196 -3.08 11.55 -1.20
CA PHE A 196 -3.22 11.60 0.25
C PHE A 196 -3.13 10.20 0.88
N MET A 197 -3.82 9.23 0.28
CA MET A 197 -3.87 7.83 0.72
C MET A 197 -4.30 6.94 -0.46
N TYR A 198 -3.73 5.74 -0.55
CA TYR A 198 -3.91 4.75 -1.62
C TYR A 198 -3.28 5.16 -2.97
N ALA A 199 -2.74 4.17 -3.66
CA ALA A 199 -2.04 4.28 -4.93
C ALA A 199 -0.75 5.14 -4.94
N GLU A 200 -0.37 5.78 -3.83
CA GLU A 200 0.91 6.50 -3.71
C GLU A 200 2.11 5.57 -3.86
N GLU A 201 2.08 4.39 -3.23
CA GLU A 201 3.13 3.37 -3.36
C GLU A 201 3.12 2.72 -4.75
N THR A 202 1.95 2.62 -5.37
CA THR A 202 1.81 2.12 -6.74
C THR A 202 2.40 3.12 -7.74
N ASP A 203 2.12 4.42 -7.57
CA ASP A 203 2.71 5.51 -8.35
C ASP A 203 4.23 5.58 -8.19
N LEU A 204 4.72 5.53 -6.95
CA LEU A 204 6.15 5.53 -6.63
C LEU A 204 6.86 4.39 -7.37
N GLN A 205 6.37 3.18 -7.23
CA GLN A 205 6.99 2.00 -7.83
C GLN A 205 6.88 1.99 -9.35
N MET A 206 5.80 2.55 -9.94
CA MET A 206 5.72 2.76 -11.39
C MET A 206 6.82 3.72 -11.88
N ARG A 207 7.11 4.80 -11.14
CA ARG A 207 8.19 5.72 -11.48
C ARG A 207 9.57 5.08 -11.31
N ILE A 208 9.78 4.30 -10.26
CA ILE A 208 11.01 3.50 -10.05
C ILE A 208 11.23 2.53 -11.22
N ARG A 209 10.19 1.81 -11.65
CA ARG A 209 10.25 0.92 -12.81
C ARG A 209 10.61 1.65 -14.11
N ARG A 210 10.02 2.83 -14.33
CA ARG A 210 10.32 3.66 -15.51
C ARG A 210 11.74 4.25 -15.48
N ALA A 211 12.31 4.43 -14.29
CA ALA A 211 13.71 4.82 -14.12
C ALA A 211 14.70 3.66 -14.35
N GLY A 212 14.20 2.43 -14.66
CA GLY A 212 15.04 1.29 -15.01
C GLY A 212 15.37 0.35 -13.86
N TYR A 213 14.84 0.58 -12.65
CA TYR A 213 15.08 -0.28 -11.50
C TYR A 213 14.05 -1.40 -11.38
N ASP A 214 14.44 -2.50 -10.78
CA ASP A 214 13.59 -3.64 -10.53
C ASP A 214 12.93 -3.58 -9.15
N ILE A 215 11.77 -4.24 -9.04
CA ILE A 215 11.02 -4.42 -7.81
C ILE A 215 10.92 -5.91 -7.56
N HIS A 216 11.35 -6.36 -6.38
CA HIS A 216 11.41 -7.77 -6.06
C HIS A 216 10.62 -8.13 -4.81
N LEU A 217 9.92 -9.26 -4.86
CA LEU A 217 9.44 -9.98 -3.69
C LEU A 217 10.57 -10.88 -3.21
N CYS A 218 10.94 -10.79 -1.93
CA CYS A 218 11.91 -11.65 -1.27
C CYS A 218 11.17 -12.66 -0.38
N ALA A 219 11.16 -13.92 -0.78
CA ALA A 219 10.48 -14.99 -0.03
C ALA A 219 11.31 -15.54 1.13
N ASP A 220 12.58 -15.10 1.24
CA ASP A 220 13.50 -15.58 2.28
C ASP A 220 13.22 -14.96 3.67
N THR A 221 12.29 -14.02 3.74
CA THR A 221 11.81 -13.44 5.00
C THR A 221 10.32 -13.09 4.91
N GLN A 222 9.69 -12.96 6.09
CA GLN A 222 8.26 -12.75 6.24
C GLN A 222 7.97 -11.61 7.20
N VAL A 223 6.83 -10.95 7.02
CA VAL A 223 6.32 -9.90 7.89
C VAL A 223 4.83 -10.12 8.11
N VAL A 224 4.37 -10.06 9.36
CA VAL A 224 2.94 -10.14 9.67
C VAL A 224 2.32 -8.76 9.52
N HIS A 225 1.25 -8.65 8.73
CA HIS A 225 0.52 -7.40 8.52
C HIS A 225 -0.97 -7.62 8.80
N LEU A 226 -1.49 -6.87 9.77
CA LEU A 226 -2.87 -7.07 10.21
C LEU A 226 -3.88 -6.56 9.18
N GLY A 227 -3.51 -5.52 8.44
CA GLY A 227 -4.36 -4.87 7.46
C GLY A 227 -5.51 -4.06 8.08
N GLY A 228 -5.61 -2.80 7.69
CA GLY A 228 -6.68 -1.90 8.17
C GLY A 228 -6.49 -1.31 9.57
N GLY A 229 -5.32 -1.52 10.20
CA GLY A 229 -5.04 -1.02 11.56
C GLY A 229 -5.00 0.50 11.70
N SER A 230 -4.62 1.21 10.65
CA SER A 230 -4.60 2.68 10.58
C SER A 230 -5.86 3.27 9.92
N GLY A 231 -6.87 2.43 9.68
CA GLY A 231 -8.09 2.86 9.03
C GLY A 231 -8.88 3.83 9.88
N THR A 232 -9.27 4.95 9.29
CA THR A 232 -10.38 5.72 9.82
C THR A 232 -11.60 4.82 9.84
N THR A 233 -12.34 4.78 10.94
CA THR A 233 -13.62 4.05 11.07
C THR A 233 -14.67 4.54 10.07
N ASP A 234 -14.44 5.67 9.40
CA ASP A 234 -15.28 6.24 8.37
C ASP A 234 -15.04 5.56 7.01
N SER A 235 -15.87 4.55 6.73
CA SER A 235 -15.87 3.81 5.47
C SER A 235 -16.16 4.66 4.22
N GLU A 236 -16.76 5.85 4.36
CA GLU A 236 -17.06 6.76 3.25
C GLU A 236 -15.82 7.54 2.86
N SER A 237 -15.09 8.12 3.81
CA SER A 237 -13.82 8.83 3.56
C SER A 237 -12.78 7.90 2.96
N VAL A 238 -12.64 6.67 3.48
CA VAL A 238 -11.74 5.63 2.93
C VAL A 238 -12.06 5.34 1.47
N ARG A 239 -13.33 5.10 1.14
CA ARG A 239 -13.76 4.89 -0.26
C ARG A 239 -13.49 6.10 -1.13
N ARG A 240 -13.72 7.31 -0.62
CA ARG A 240 -13.45 8.55 -1.36
C ARG A 240 -11.97 8.67 -1.70
N TYR A 241 -11.07 8.47 -0.76
CA TYR A 241 -9.63 8.49 -1.01
C TYR A 241 -9.21 7.44 -2.03
N PHE A 242 -9.64 6.19 -1.84
CA PHE A 242 -9.31 5.09 -2.74
C PHE A 242 -9.66 5.41 -4.21
N TYR A 243 -10.89 5.83 -4.46
CA TYR A 243 -11.31 6.13 -5.82
C TYR A 243 -10.67 7.40 -6.40
N THR A 244 -10.46 8.43 -5.57
CA THR A 244 -9.81 9.66 -6.03
C THR A 244 -8.37 9.39 -6.42
N SER A 245 -7.67 8.59 -5.63
CA SER A 245 -6.29 8.20 -5.92
C SER A 245 -6.17 7.30 -7.15
N GLN A 246 -7.13 6.40 -7.37
CA GLN A 246 -7.18 5.64 -8.63
C GLN A 246 -7.39 6.54 -9.86
N ASP A 247 -8.31 7.49 -9.79
CA ASP A 247 -8.53 8.46 -10.86
C ASP A 247 -7.27 9.28 -11.13
N LEU A 248 -6.59 9.74 -10.08
CA LEU A 248 -5.34 10.49 -10.17
C LEU A 248 -4.25 9.64 -10.83
N TYR A 249 -4.09 8.38 -10.39
CA TYR A 249 -3.14 7.44 -10.97
C TYR A 249 -3.39 7.23 -12.47
N MET A 250 -4.65 6.96 -12.86
CA MET A 250 -5.02 6.77 -14.26
C MET A 250 -4.75 8.02 -15.10
N ARG A 251 -5.09 9.19 -14.57
CA ARG A 251 -4.81 10.47 -15.26
C ARG A 251 -3.31 10.72 -15.42
N LYS A 252 -2.51 10.46 -14.38
CA LYS A 252 -1.07 10.68 -14.37
C LYS A 252 -0.34 9.77 -15.34
N HIS A 253 -0.66 8.48 -15.35
CA HIS A 253 0.09 7.48 -16.10
C HIS A 253 -0.45 7.17 -17.50
N TYR A 254 -1.75 7.42 -17.73
CA TYR A 254 -2.45 7.11 -19.00
C TYR A 254 -3.17 8.32 -19.62
N GLY A 255 -3.02 9.51 -19.02
CA GLY A 255 -3.64 10.75 -19.51
C GLY A 255 -5.16 10.78 -19.32
N VAL A 256 -5.77 11.82 -19.94
CA VAL A 256 -7.23 12.01 -19.84
C VAL A 256 -7.99 10.85 -20.50
N ALA A 257 -7.51 10.35 -21.62
CA ALA A 257 -8.14 9.23 -22.32
C ALA A 257 -8.16 7.96 -21.46
N GLY A 258 -7.04 7.64 -20.77
CA GLY A 258 -6.97 6.51 -19.85
C GLY A 258 -7.91 6.65 -18.66
N LEU A 259 -8.01 7.86 -18.09
CA LEU A 259 -8.97 8.15 -17.02
C LEU A 259 -10.42 7.96 -17.47
N VAL A 260 -10.77 8.52 -18.65
CA VAL A 260 -12.13 8.38 -19.20
C VAL A 260 -12.47 6.92 -19.45
N LEU A 261 -11.56 6.17 -20.09
CA LEU A 261 -11.76 4.75 -20.36
C LEU A 261 -11.94 3.95 -19.05
N HIS A 262 -11.08 4.18 -18.06
CA HIS A 262 -11.21 3.57 -16.73
C HIS A 262 -12.59 3.84 -16.10
N ARG A 263 -13.04 5.10 -16.09
CA ARG A 263 -14.34 5.49 -15.52
C ARG A 263 -15.52 4.87 -16.27
N VAL A 264 -15.46 4.82 -17.60
CA VAL A 264 -16.51 4.19 -18.43
C VAL A 264 -16.61 2.69 -18.10
N ILE A 265 -15.48 1.98 -18.10
CA ILE A 265 -15.42 0.56 -17.74
C ILE A 265 -15.97 0.34 -16.33
N PHE A 266 -15.50 1.11 -15.37
CA PHE A 266 -15.92 1.02 -13.97
C PHE A 266 -17.42 1.27 -13.81
N GLY A 267 -17.95 2.30 -14.48
CA GLY A 267 -19.36 2.63 -14.48
C GLY A 267 -20.24 1.52 -15.07
N LEU A 268 -19.87 1.01 -16.24
CA LEU A 268 -20.61 -0.06 -16.92
C LEU A 268 -20.61 -1.36 -16.08
N CYS A 269 -19.44 -1.77 -15.58
CA CYS A 269 -19.33 -2.96 -14.74
C CYS A 269 -20.09 -2.81 -13.41
N SER A 270 -20.03 -1.63 -12.79
CA SER A 270 -20.78 -1.35 -11.56
C SER A 270 -22.30 -1.35 -11.79
N THR A 271 -22.76 -0.80 -12.91
CA THR A 271 -24.18 -0.81 -13.28
C THR A 271 -24.67 -2.25 -13.51
N ALA A 272 -23.91 -3.06 -14.26
CA ALA A 272 -24.25 -4.46 -14.47
C ALA A 272 -24.33 -5.24 -13.15
N ARG A 273 -23.37 -5.05 -12.25
CA ARG A 273 -23.38 -5.68 -10.92
C ARG A 273 -24.55 -5.18 -10.06
N CYS A 274 -24.88 -3.88 -10.12
CA CYS A 274 -26.04 -3.33 -9.42
C CYS A 274 -27.34 -4.04 -9.86
N VAL A 275 -27.54 -4.21 -11.15
CA VAL A 275 -28.71 -4.90 -11.70
C VAL A 275 -28.76 -6.36 -11.25
N VAL A 276 -27.65 -7.09 -11.36
CA VAL A 276 -27.56 -8.51 -10.93
C VAL A 276 -27.87 -8.66 -9.43
N TRP A 277 -27.21 -7.86 -8.57
CA TRP A 277 -27.45 -7.95 -7.13
C TRP A 277 -28.84 -7.43 -6.72
N GLY A 278 -29.38 -6.45 -7.44
CA GLY A 278 -30.76 -5.99 -7.27
C GLY A 278 -31.76 -7.11 -7.59
N ALA A 279 -31.60 -7.80 -8.71
CA ALA A 279 -32.45 -8.94 -9.06
C ALA A 279 -32.31 -10.09 -8.03
N LEU A 280 -31.09 -10.43 -7.64
CA LEU A 280 -30.85 -11.46 -6.60
C LEU A 280 -31.44 -11.08 -5.24
N SER A 281 -31.49 -9.80 -4.91
CA SER A 281 -32.12 -9.34 -3.65
C SER A 281 -33.64 -9.57 -3.63
N ILE A 282 -34.27 -9.56 -4.79
CA ILE A 282 -35.75 -9.84 -4.92
C ILE A 282 -36.00 -11.36 -4.85
N LEU A 283 -35.10 -12.17 -5.44
CA LEU A 283 -35.27 -13.63 -5.57
C LEU A 283 -34.90 -14.44 -4.31
N LYS A 284 -34.02 -13.91 -3.44
CA LYS A 284 -33.44 -14.64 -2.29
C LYS A 284 -33.89 -14.08 -0.93
N GLY A 285 -35.09 -14.30 -0.48
CA GLY A 285 -35.72 -13.84 0.76
C GLY A 285 -34.81 -13.63 1.99
N SER A 286 -34.18 -14.63 2.59
CA SER A 286 -33.40 -14.50 3.83
C SER A 286 -31.96 -13.94 3.65
N SER A 287 -31.39 -14.02 2.47
CA SER A 287 -30.12 -13.38 2.07
C SER A 287 -30.30 -11.94 1.58
N PHE A 288 -31.46 -11.36 1.74
CA PHE A 288 -31.85 -10.04 1.25
C PHE A 288 -30.90 -8.91 1.66
N ARG A 289 -30.50 -8.84 2.93
CA ARG A 289 -29.65 -7.73 3.44
C ARG A 289 -28.30 -7.64 2.75
N SER A 290 -27.62 -8.78 2.57
CA SER A 290 -26.30 -8.80 1.91
C SER A 290 -26.39 -8.44 0.43
N SER A 291 -27.39 -8.94 -0.30
CA SER A 291 -27.58 -8.64 -1.72
C SER A 291 -27.97 -7.19 -1.96
N LYS A 292 -28.85 -6.64 -1.09
CA LYS A 292 -29.26 -5.23 -1.12
C LYS A 292 -28.08 -4.29 -0.86
N ALA A 293 -27.27 -4.54 0.17
CA ALA A 293 -26.08 -3.74 0.48
C ALA A 293 -25.07 -3.72 -0.69
N LYS A 294 -24.88 -4.86 -1.36
CA LYS A 294 -24.06 -4.93 -2.57
C LYS A 294 -24.65 -4.12 -3.72
N ALA A 295 -25.97 -4.20 -3.95
CA ALA A 295 -26.63 -3.40 -4.99
C ALA A 295 -26.47 -1.90 -4.72
N GLU A 296 -26.67 -1.44 -3.48
CA GLU A 296 -26.50 -0.05 -3.06
C GLU A 296 -25.04 0.42 -3.27
N LEU A 297 -24.05 -0.40 -2.89
CA LEU A 297 -22.63 -0.12 -3.14
C LEU A 297 -22.37 0.08 -4.64
N TYR A 298 -22.85 -0.81 -5.50
CA TYR A 298 -22.64 -0.72 -6.94
C TYR A 298 -23.43 0.43 -7.59
N ALA A 299 -24.60 0.79 -7.08
CA ALA A 299 -25.31 1.98 -7.50
C ALA A 299 -24.54 3.26 -7.17
N PHE A 300 -23.99 3.35 -5.96
CA PHE A 300 -23.11 4.46 -5.56
C PHE A 300 -21.88 4.57 -6.48
N THR A 301 -21.20 3.45 -6.74
CA THR A 301 -20.00 3.44 -7.60
C THR A 301 -20.31 3.77 -9.05
N ALA A 302 -21.43 3.30 -9.60
CA ALA A 302 -21.90 3.65 -10.94
C ALA A 302 -22.20 5.17 -11.06
N LYS A 303 -22.94 5.72 -10.10
CA LYS A 303 -23.23 7.17 -10.06
C LYS A 303 -21.96 8.00 -10.00
N ARG A 304 -21.00 7.58 -9.18
CA ARG A 304 -19.71 8.26 -9.03
C ARG A 304 -18.92 8.31 -10.33
N SER A 305 -18.90 7.24 -11.12
CA SER A 305 -18.16 7.21 -12.40
C SER A 305 -18.61 8.28 -13.39
N LEU A 306 -19.87 8.75 -13.25
CA LEU A 306 -20.47 9.77 -14.11
C LEU A 306 -20.28 11.19 -13.55
N THR A 307 -19.89 11.37 -12.30
CA THR A 307 -19.77 12.69 -11.66
C THR A 307 -18.34 13.20 -11.75
N LYS A 308 -18.17 14.52 -11.99
CA LYS A 308 -16.87 15.20 -11.85
C LYS A 308 -16.55 15.28 -10.35
N TRP A 309 -15.63 14.45 -9.86
CA TRP A 309 -15.04 14.69 -8.56
C TRP A 309 -13.93 15.73 -8.74
N SER A 310 -14.13 16.92 -8.18
CA SER A 310 -13.06 17.89 -8.07
C SER A 310 -11.99 17.31 -7.15
N ILE A 311 -10.83 17.05 -7.71
CA ILE A 311 -9.60 16.91 -6.94
C ILE A 311 -9.31 18.33 -6.44
N LYS A 312 -9.68 18.63 -5.19
CA LYS A 312 -9.20 19.80 -4.49
C LYS A 312 -7.90 19.45 -3.80
#